data_ffca15d364fb68e96c47e8826e39ca92
#
_entry.id   ffca15d364fb68e96c47e8826e39ca92
#
_cell.length_a   1.000
_cell.length_b   1.000
_cell.length_c   1.000
_cell.angle_alpha   90.00
_cell.angle_beta   90.00
_cell.angle_gamma   90.00
#
_symmetry.space_group_name_H-M   'P 1'
#
loop_
_entity.id
_entity.type
_entity.pdbx_description
1 polymer ?
#
loop_
_entity_poly.entity_id
_entity_poly.type
_entity_poly.pdbx_seq_one_letter_code
_entity_poly.pdbx_strand_id
1 'polypeptide(L)'
;MPLEIERKFRIKMPSKSWLQSRENVRATGLVQCYLTAHEGWERRVRQATDALTGEVRCTLTEKTEEAGLIRTELEKEISPSEYEALLGEMLPGTPPLYKVRWAFPYKGHTIEIDCYPFWEDEAILEVELSSPDEAFALPPELVVLADVTNDPNLKNRALALAMAEWERDLMESGKIP
;
A
#
# COMPACT_ATOMS: atom_id res chain seq x y z
N MET A 1 -19.18 4.17 -11.16
CA MET A 1 -18.07 4.27 -10.20
C MET A 1 -16.91 3.40 -10.67
N PRO A 2 -15.66 3.86 -10.59
CA PRO A 2 -14.52 3.05 -11.00
C PRO A 2 -14.41 1.78 -10.16
N LEU A 3 -14.05 0.67 -10.81
CA LEU A 3 -13.80 -0.60 -10.14
C LEU A 3 -12.31 -0.79 -9.97
N GLU A 4 -11.90 -1.24 -8.80
CA GLU A 4 -10.53 -1.69 -8.52
C GLU A 4 -10.50 -3.21 -8.60
N ILE A 5 -9.66 -3.74 -9.49
CA ILE A 5 -9.42 -5.17 -9.66
C ILE A 5 -7.93 -5.38 -9.53
N GLU A 6 -7.48 -6.02 -8.46
CA GLU A 6 -6.06 -6.25 -8.23
C GLU A 6 -5.75 -7.68 -7.79
N ARG A 7 -4.56 -8.14 -8.17
CA ARG A 7 -3.94 -9.35 -7.64
C ARG A 7 -2.82 -8.96 -6.70
N LYS A 8 -2.70 -9.67 -5.60
CA LYS A 8 -1.75 -9.39 -4.53
C LYS A 8 -0.94 -10.63 -4.18
N PHE A 9 0.37 -10.47 -4.06
CA PHE A 9 1.31 -11.55 -3.77
C PHE A 9 2.25 -11.17 -2.64
N ARG A 10 2.54 -12.12 -1.78
CA ARG A 10 3.66 -12.03 -0.86
C ARG A 10 4.90 -12.54 -1.59
N ILE A 11 5.97 -11.75 -1.58
CA ILE A 11 7.23 -12.06 -2.26
C ILE A 11 8.40 -11.92 -1.30
N LYS A 12 9.52 -12.57 -1.61
CA LYS A 12 10.80 -12.22 -0.97
C LYS A 12 11.19 -10.80 -1.32
N MET A 13 11.75 -10.08 -0.34
CA MET A 13 12.22 -8.72 -0.56
C MET A 13 13.27 -8.69 -1.67
N PRO A 14 13.02 -8.00 -2.80
CA PRO A 14 14.04 -7.83 -3.83
C PRO A 14 15.17 -6.94 -3.33
N SER A 15 16.37 -7.10 -3.90
CA SER A 15 17.45 -6.18 -3.59
C SER A 15 17.13 -4.76 -4.06
N LYS A 16 17.62 -3.77 -3.33
CA LYS A 16 17.42 -2.36 -3.70
C LYS A 16 18.04 -2.06 -5.07
N SER A 17 19.19 -2.66 -5.38
CA SER A 17 19.85 -2.50 -6.69
C SER A 17 18.99 -3.06 -7.83
N TRP A 18 18.34 -4.19 -7.63
CA TRP A 18 17.40 -4.74 -8.62
C TRP A 18 16.20 -3.82 -8.84
N LEU A 19 15.60 -3.31 -7.77
CA LEU A 19 14.49 -2.36 -7.86
C LEU A 19 14.88 -1.09 -8.61
N GLN A 20 16.04 -0.52 -8.27
CA GLN A 20 16.55 0.70 -8.91
C GLN A 20 16.90 0.50 -10.39
N SER A 21 17.21 -0.73 -10.81
CA SER A 21 17.52 -1.05 -12.19
C SER A 21 16.30 -1.23 -13.11
N ARG A 22 15.09 -1.19 -12.56
CA ARG A 22 13.87 -1.33 -13.38
C ARG A 22 13.66 -0.09 -14.24
N GLU A 23 13.28 -0.32 -15.50
CA GLU A 23 12.98 0.76 -16.43
C GLU A 23 11.78 1.58 -15.93
N ASN A 24 11.89 2.89 -15.96
CA ASN A 24 10.86 3.84 -15.50
C ASN A 24 10.37 3.59 -14.06
N VAL A 25 11.22 3.09 -13.18
CA VAL A 25 10.89 2.86 -11.79
C VAL A 25 10.67 4.17 -11.03
N ARG A 26 9.67 4.16 -10.16
CA ARG A 26 9.42 5.22 -9.18
C ARG A 26 9.43 4.64 -7.78
N ALA A 27 10.06 5.35 -6.86
CA ALA A 27 9.98 5.05 -5.43
C ALA A 27 9.20 6.16 -4.74
N THR A 28 8.19 5.79 -3.96
CA THR A 28 7.30 6.73 -3.27
C THR A 28 7.19 6.34 -1.81
N GLY A 29 7.50 7.27 -0.92
CA GLY A 29 7.21 7.13 0.51
C GLY A 29 5.73 7.40 0.75
N LEU A 30 5.03 6.48 1.40
CA LEU A 30 3.60 6.57 1.67
C LEU A 30 3.31 6.57 3.16
N VAL A 31 2.48 7.51 3.60
CA VAL A 31 1.87 7.52 4.93
C VAL A 31 0.37 7.44 4.75
N GLN A 32 -0.27 6.42 5.29
CA GLN A 32 -1.71 6.18 5.17
C GLN A 32 -2.37 6.20 6.54
N CYS A 33 -3.45 6.96 6.65
CA CYS A 33 -4.27 7.03 7.86
C CYS A 33 -5.69 6.63 7.53
N TYR A 34 -6.23 5.67 8.30
CA TYR A 34 -7.60 5.23 8.15
C TYR A 34 -8.52 6.14 8.94
N LEU A 35 -9.65 6.47 8.35
CA LEU A 35 -10.67 7.38 8.90
C LEU A 35 -11.91 6.61 9.28
N THR A 36 -12.73 7.20 10.14
CA THR A 36 -14.09 6.71 10.39
C THR A 36 -14.89 6.71 9.10
N ALA A 37 -15.69 5.65 8.87
CA ALA A 37 -16.49 5.47 7.67
C ALA A 37 -17.85 4.86 8.00
N HIS A 38 -18.77 4.93 7.04
CA HIS A 38 -20.03 4.19 7.12
C HIS A 38 -19.78 2.69 7.03
N GLU A 39 -20.69 1.90 7.56
CA GLU A 39 -20.65 0.44 7.46
C GLU A 39 -20.52 -0.01 6.01
N GLY A 40 -19.61 -0.97 5.76
CA GLY A 40 -19.31 -1.48 4.43
C GLY A 40 -18.38 -0.61 3.58
N TRP A 41 -17.87 0.49 4.14
CA TRP A 41 -16.94 1.40 3.48
C TRP A 41 -15.66 1.54 4.27
N GLU A 42 -14.55 1.69 3.56
CA GLU A 42 -13.25 2.10 4.09
C GLU A 42 -12.92 3.49 3.56
N ARG A 43 -12.46 4.37 4.42
CA ARG A 43 -11.95 5.70 4.07
C ARG A 43 -10.50 5.81 4.54
N ARG A 44 -9.65 6.37 3.71
CA ARG A 44 -8.28 6.68 4.09
C ARG A 44 -7.78 7.96 3.46
N VAL A 45 -6.90 8.65 4.15
CA VAL A 45 -6.06 9.70 3.56
C VAL A 45 -4.64 9.16 3.40
N ARG A 46 -3.99 9.62 2.35
CA ARG A 46 -2.61 9.22 2.03
C ARG A 46 -1.80 10.46 1.70
N GLN A 47 -0.61 10.54 2.25
CA GLN A 47 0.43 11.46 1.83
C GLN A 47 1.50 10.66 1.09
N ALA A 48 1.77 11.03 -0.16
CA ALA A 48 2.76 10.38 -1.01
C ALA A 48 3.90 11.37 -1.30
N THR A 49 5.12 10.94 -1.05
CA THR A 49 6.32 11.74 -1.32
C THR A 49 7.18 11.01 -2.35
N ASP A 50 7.36 11.63 -3.52
CA ASP A 50 8.26 11.11 -4.54
C ASP A 50 9.70 11.14 -4.04
N ALA A 51 10.38 9.98 -4.05
CA ALA A 51 11.73 9.85 -3.50
C ALA A 51 12.80 10.59 -4.33
N LEU A 52 12.54 10.85 -5.61
CA LEU A 52 13.47 11.53 -6.49
C LEU A 52 13.30 13.05 -6.46
N THR A 53 12.06 13.53 -6.52
CA THR A 53 11.74 14.97 -6.65
C THR A 53 11.40 15.62 -5.32
N GLY A 54 10.99 14.85 -4.31
CA GLY A 54 10.45 15.36 -3.05
C GLY A 54 9.04 15.94 -3.16
N GLU A 55 8.40 15.81 -4.34
CA GLU A 55 7.01 16.26 -4.52
C GLU A 55 6.07 15.50 -3.59
N VAL A 56 5.19 16.23 -2.93
CA VAL A 56 4.20 15.68 -1.99
C VAL A 56 2.81 15.82 -2.59
N ARG A 57 2.05 14.72 -2.57
CA ARG A 57 0.64 14.68 -2.97
C ARG A 57 -0.19 14.05 -1.87
N CYS A 58 -1.38 14.58 -1.65
CA CYS A 58 -2.33 14.06 -0.69
C CYS A 58 -3.59 13.59 -1.41
N THR A 59 -4.10 12.43 -1.02
CA THR A 59 -5.32 11.84 -1.59
C THR A 59 -6.28 11.39 -0.51
N LEU A 60 -7.57 11.46 -0.79
CA LEU A 60 -8.63 10.80 -0.04
C LEU A 60 -9.17 9.65 -0.89
N THR A 61 -9.18 8.45 -0.34
CA THR A 61 -9.71 7.26 -0.97
C THR A 61 -10.88 6.74 -0.16
N GLU A 62 -11.97 6.41 -0.85
CA GLU A 62 -13.15 5.73 -0.30
C GLU A 62 -13.41 4.48 -1.11
N LYS A 63 -13.53 3.33 -0.46
CA LYS A 63 -13.80 2.07 -1.14
C LYS A 63 -14.67 1.13 -0.32
N THR A 64 -15.35 0.20 -1.04
CA THR A 64 -16.16 -0.82 -0.38
C THR A 64 -15.29 -1.87 0.31
N GLU A 65 -15.73 -2.36 1.48
CA GLU A 65 -15.07 -3.44 2.23
C GLU A 65 -15.49 -4.83 1.69
N GLU A 66 -15.58 -4.99 0.37
CA GLU A 66 -15.96 -6.27 -0.22
C GLU A 66 -14.81 -7.28 -0.19
N ALA A 67 -15.15 -8.54 0.02
CA ALA A 67 -14.22 -9.63 -0.14
C ALA A 67 -14.07 -9.98 -1.64
N GLY A 68 -12.85 -10.24 -2.10
CA GLY A 68 -12.57 -10.65 -3.46
C GLY A 68 -11.68 -9.69 -4.23
N LEU A 69 -11.69 -9.83 -5.57
CA LEU A 69 -10.83 -9.06 -6.47
C LEU A 69 -11.39 -7.68 -6.80
N ILE A 70 -12.72 -7.53 -6.78
CA ILE A 70 -13.41 -6.35 -7.30
C ILE A 70 -13.92 -5.48 -6.15
N ARG A 71 -13.60 -4.20 -6.21
CA ARG A 71 -14.08 -3.18 -5.26
C ARG A 71 -14.52 -1.94 -6.01
N THR A 72 -15.44 -1.19 -5.42
CA THR A 72 -15.71 0.18 -5.84
C THR A 72 -14.74 1.11 -5.14
N GLU A 73 -14.00 1.90 -5.89
CA GLU A 73 -13.04 2.87 -5.37
C GLU A 73 -13.31 4.26 -5.92
N LEU A 74 -13.31 5.24 -5.03
CA LEU A 74 -13.30 6.66 -5.35
C LEU A 74 -12.05 7.27 -4.75
N GLU A 75 -11.20 7.83 -5.58
CA GLU A 75 -9.99 8.52 -5.14
C GLU A 75 -9.98 9.94 -5.68
N LYS A 76 -9.64 10.91 -4.83
CA LYS A 76 -9.44 12.30 -5.23
C LYS A 76 -8.21 12.90 -4.59
N GLU A 77 -7.55 13.76 -5.34
CA GLU A 77 -6.49 14.60 -4.79
C GLU A 77 -7.09 15.68 -3.87
N ILE A 78 -6.46 15.90 -2.74
CA ILE A 78 -6.85 16.89 -1.74
C ILE A 78 -5.67 17.81 -1.42
N SER A 79 -5.95 18.99 -0.90
CA SER A 79 -4.93 19.90 -0.45
C SER A 79 -4.24 19.41 0.83
N PRO A 80 -3.02 19.87 1.14
CA PRO A 80 -2.39 19.61 2.44
C PRO A 80 -3.26 20.06 3.62
N SER A 81 -3.99 21.16 3.49
CA SER A 81 -4.91 21.65 4.54
C SER A 81 -6.09 20.71 4.76
N GLU A 82 -6.67 20.17 3.69
CA GLU A 82 -7.74 19.16 3.78
C GLU A 82 -7.21 17.86 4.40
N TYR A 83 -6.01 17.45 4.04
CA TYR A 83 -5.34 16.28 4.64
C TYR A 83 -5.20 16.44 6.15
N GLU A 84 -4.66 17.56 6.62
CA GLU A 84 -4.50 17.87 8.05
C GLU A 84 -5.85 17.87 8.79
N ALA A 85 -6.89 18.47 8.19
CA ALA A 85 -8.22 18.49 8.78
C ALA A 85 -8.82 17.08 8.92
N LEU A 86 -8.64 16.22 7.91
CA LEU A 86 -9.14 14.85 7.91
C LEU A 86 -8.42 13.95 8.91
N LEU A 87 -7.19 14.26 9.32
CA LEU A 87 -6.52 13.53 10.39
C LEU A 87 -7.30 13.58 11.72
N GLY A 88 -8.14 14.60 11.93
CA GLY A 88 -9.06 14.66 13.07
C GLY A 88 -10.14 13.57 13.07
N GLU A 89 -10.36 12.92 11.94
CA GLU A 89 -11.33 11.82 11.78
C GLU A 89 -10.67 10.43 11.81
N MET A 90 -9.41 10.33 12.25
CA MET A 90 -8.70 9.04 12.30
C MET A 90 -9.49 8.00 13.10
N LEU A 91 -9.55 6.79 12.53
CA LEU A 91 -10.18 5.64 13.16
C LEU A 91 -9.42 5.27 14.44
N PRO A 92 -10.10 5.29 15.62
CA PRO A 92 -9.45 4.94 16.88
C PRO A 92 -8.79 3.55 16.84
N GLY A 93 -7.59 3.44 17.40
CA GLY A 93 -6.86 2.17 17.48
C GLY A 93 -6.19 1.74 16.18
N THR A 94 -6.24 2.55 15.12
CA THR A 94 -5.57 2.28 13.86
C THR A 94 -4.51 3.36 13.61
N PRO A 95 -3.23 3.09 13.91
CA PRO A 95 -2.16 4.06 13.71
C PRO A 95 -1.85 4.28 12.22
N PRO A 96 -1.08 5.33 11.87
CA PRO A 96 -0.60 5.53 10.51
C PRO A 96 0.22 4.33 10.03
N LEU A 97 0.05 3.96 8.77
CA LEU A 97 0.84 2.92 8.10
C LEU A 97 1.87 3.59 7.19
N TYR A 98 3.14 3.23 7.39
CA TYR A 98 4.27 3.71 6.58
C TYR A 98 4.74 2.60 5.66
N LYS A 99 4.98 2.95 4.40
CA LYS A 99 5.60 2.04 3.43
C LYS A 99 6.35 2.80 2.35
N VAL A 100 7.26 2.11 1.68
CA VAL A 100 7.86 2.58 0.42
C VAL A 100 7.31 1.73 -0.71
N ARG A 101 6.73 2.37 -1.71
CA ARG A 101 6.21 1.72 -2.91
C ARG A 101 7.19 1.92 -4.06
N TRP A 102 7.61 0.81 -4.65
CA TRP A 102 8.35 0.79 -5.91
C TRP A 102 7.37 0.42 -7.02
N ALA A 103 7.23 1.28 -8.03
CA ALA A 103 6.33 1.05 -9.15
C ALA A 103 7.10 1.12 -10.46
N PHE A 104 6.89 0.14 -11.33
CA PHE A 104 7.49 0.09 -12.65
C PHE A 104 6.61 -0.65 -13.65
N PRO A 105 6.65 -0.27 -14.95
CA PRO A 105 5.92 -0.99 -15.99
C PRO A 105 6.58 -2.34 -16.29
N TYR A 106 5.76 -3.35 -16.52
CA TYR A 106 6.22 -4.67 -16.93
C TYR A 106 5.17 -5.38 -17.78
N LYS A 107 5.48 -5.66 -19.04
CA LYS A 107 4.62 -6.39 -20.00
C LYS A 107 3.17 -5.93 -19.99
N GLY A 108 2.95 -4.63 -20.13
CA GLY A 108 1.62 -4.03 -20.25
C GLY A 108 0.89 -3.76 -18.95
N HIS A 109 1.49 -4.08 -17.81
CA HIS A 109 0.94 -3.78 -16.48
C HIS A 109 1.92 -2.94 -15.66
N THR A 110 1.41 -2.31 -14.61
CA THR A 110 2.25 -1.70 -13.58
C THR A 110 2.42 -2.67 -12.43
N ILE A 111 3.66 -2.97 -12.10
CA ILE A 111 4.01 -3.74 -10.91
C ILE A 111 4.26 -2.75 -9.77
N GLU A 112 3.59 -2.95 -8.65
CA GLU A 112 3.80 -2.18 -7.43
C GLU A 112 4.34 -3.10 -6.34
N ILE A 113 5.47 -2.74 -5.73
CA ILE A 113 6.07 -3.50 -4.63
C ILE A 113 6.13 -2.61 -3.41
N ASP A 114 5.38 -3.00 -2.38
CA ASP A 114 5.28 -2.31 -1.11
C ASP A 114 6.21 -2.93 -0.08
N CYS A 115 7.14 -2.12 0.40
CA CYS A 115 8.11 -2.48 1.43
C CYS A 115 7.70 -1.83 2.74
N TYR A 116 7.52 -2.65 3.77
CA TYR A 116 7.09 -2.23 5.11
C TYR A 116 8.26 -2.27 6.09
N PRO A 117 8.40 -1.30 7.00
CA PRO A 117 9.52 -1.26 7.93
C PRO A 117 9.57 -2.42 8.93
N PHE A 118 8.43 -3.08 9.20
CA PHE A 118 8.35 -4.25 10.08
C PHE A 118 8.66 -5.59 9.40
N TRP A 119 8.88 -5.61 8.06
CA TRP A 119 9.27 -6.80 7.29
C TRP A 119 10.59 -6.56 6.58
N GLU A 120 11.63 -7.28 7.02
CA GLU A 120 12.96 -7.16 6.42
C GLU A 120 13.12 -8.04 5.17
N ASP A 121 12.53 -9.23 5.20
CA ASP A 121 12.74 -10.29 4.19
C ASP A 121 11.62 -10.43 3.17
N GLU A 122 10.50 -9.75 3.37
CA GLU A 122 9.31 -9.89 2.54
C GLU A 122 8.74 -8.54 2.11
N ALA A 123 8.01 -8.55 1.00
CA ALA A 123 7.26 -7.42 0.49
C ALA A 123 5.92 -7.88 -0.08
N ILE A 124 5.02 -6.94 -0.33
CA ILE A 124 3.76 -7.18 -1.03
C ILE A 124 3.87 -6.63 -2.45
N LEU A 125 3.54 -7.48 -3.41
CA LEU A 125 3.43 -7.10 -4.81
C LEU A 125 1.97 -7.00 -5.19
N GLU A 126 1.59 -5.93 -5.88
CA GLU A 126 0.25 -5.70 -6.41
C GLU A 126 0.30 -5.48 -7.92
N VAL A 127 -0.69 -6.02 -8.63
CA VAL A 127 -0.92 -5.79 -10.06
C VAL A 127 -2.38 -5.44 -10.24
N GLU A 128 -2.66 -4.26 -10.80
CA GLU A 128 -4.00 -3.85 -11.16
C GLU A 128 -4.37 -4.42 -12.53
N LEU A 129 -5.58 -4.94 -12.65
CA LEU A 129 -6.12 -5.58 -13.85
C LEU A 129 -7.36 -4.84 -14.35
N SER A 130 -7.63 -4.97 -15.66
CA SER A 130 -8.86 -4.44 -16.28
C SER A 130 -10.04 -5.40 -16.10
N SER A 131 -9.78 -6.68 -15.90
CA SER A 131 -10.80 -7.70 -15.61
C SER A 131 -10.23 -8.80 -14.72
N PRO A 132 -11.10 -9.55 -13.99
CA PRO A 132 -10.64 -10.64 -13.11
C PRO A 132 -9.86 -11.74 -13.83
N ASP A 133 -10.14 -11.97 -15.10
CA ASP A 133 -9.54 -13.03 -15.92
C ASP A 133 -8.37 -12.55 -16.80
N GLU A 134 -7.97 -11.28 -16.63
CA GLU A 134 -6.87 -10.73 -17.43
C GLU A 134 -5.55 -11.44 -17.10
N ALA A 135 -4.86 -11.89 -18.14
CA ALA A 135 -3.54 -12.49 -18.01
C ALA A 135 -2.47 -11.41 -17.76
N PHE A 136 -1.56 -11.68 -16.87
CA PHE A 136 -0.41 -10.83 -16.57
C PHE A 136 0.83 -11.67 -16.32
N ALA A 137 1.99 -11.04 -16.36
CA ALA A 137 3.27 -11.68 -16.07
C ALA A 137 4.00 -10.94 -14.95
N LEU A 138 4.78 -11.67 -14.17
CA LEU A 138 5.68 -11.12 -13.16
C LEU A 138 7.12 -11.29 -13.61
N PRO A 139 8.04 -10.35 -13.24
CA PRO A 139 9.46 -10.54 -13.49
C PRO A 139 9.94 -11.89 -12.94
N PRO A 140 10.65 -12.70 -13.74
CA PRO A 140 11.03 -14.06 -13.34
C PRO A 140 12.04 -14.11 -12.19
N GLU A 141 12.73 -13.01 -11.93
CA GLU A 141 13.67 -12.89 -10.81
C GLU A 141 12.97 -12.77 -9.44
N LEU A 142 11.69 -12.39 -9.42
CA LEU A 142 10.92 -12.30 -8.19
C LEU A 142 10.55 -13.68 -7.66
N VAL A 143 10.73 -13.87 -6.37
CA VAL A 143 10.36 -15.11 -5.69
C VAL A 143 9.00 -14.93 -5.03
N VAL A 144 7.96 -15.49 -5.64
CA VAL A 144 6.59 -15.45 -5.12
C VAL A 144 6.45 -16.52 -4.03
N LEU A 145 6.05 -16.10 -2.83
CA LEU A 145 5.85 -16.98 -1.68
C LEU A 145 4.40 -17.46 -1.58
N ALA A 146 3.43 -16.59 -1.87
CA ALA A 146 2.01 -16.90 -1.82
C ALA A 146 1.18 -15.90 -2.62
N ASP A 147 0.04 -16.36 -3.15
CA ASP A 147 -1.05 -15.49 -3.60
C ASP A 147 -1.89 -15.11 -2.37
N VAL A 148 -1.94 -13.82 -2.07
CA VAL A 148 -2.62 -13.30 -0.88
C VAL A 148 -3.74 -12.31 -1.25
N THR A 149 -4.24 -12.40 -2.47
CA THR A 149 -5.25 -11.48 -3.01
C THR A 149 -6.47 -11.33 -2.12
N ASN A 150 -6.92 -12.42 -1.49
CA ASN A 150 -8.10 -12.45 -0.63
C ASN A 150 -7.77 -12.58 0.87
N ASP A 151 -6.51 -12.43 1.26
CA ASP A 151 -6.12 -12.56 2.66
C ASP A 151 -6.44 -11.25 3.42
N PRO A 152 -7.41 -11.25 4.36
CA PRO A 152 -7.78 -10.06 5.12
C PRO A 152 -6.66 -9.56 6.04
N ASN A 153 -5.74 -10.43 6.47
CA ASN A 153 -4.61 -10.06 7.33
C ASN A 153 -3.54 -9.25 6.60
N LEU A 154 -3.56 -9.25 5.26
CA LEU A 154 -2.61 -8.52 4.42
C LEU A 154 -3.25 -7.33 3.71
N LYS A 155 -4.43 -6.91 4.12
CA LYS A 155 -4.97 -5.60 3.76
C LYS A 155 -4.22 -4.49 4.51
N ASN A 156 -4.09 -3.34 3.90
CA ASN A 156 -3.35 -2.22 4.49
C ASN A 156 -3.82 -1.83 5.90
N ARG A 157 -5.13 -1.95 6.18
CA ARG A 157 -5.67 -1.68 7.53
C ARG A 157 -5.14 -2.67 8.58
N ALA A 158 -5.06 -3.96 8.25
CA ALA A 158 -4.48 -4.96 9.15
C ALA A 158 -2.97 -4.75 9.32
N LEU A 159 -2.28 -4.33 8.25
CA LEU A 159 -0.85 -3.99 8.29
C LEU A 159 -0.57 -2.74 9.14
N ALA A 160 -1.49 -1.79 9.22
CA ALA A 160 -1.38 -0.65 10.12
C ALA A 160 -1.36 -1.08 11.60
N LEU A 161 -2.12 -2.10 11.96
CA LEU A 161 -2.09 -2.69 13.30
C LEU A 161 -0.76 -3.42 13.58
N ALA A 162 -0.23 -4.14 12.58
CA ALA A 162 1.09 -4.78 12.69
C ALA A 162 2.22 -3.74 12.86
N MET A 163 2.10 -2.59 12.22
CA MET A 163 3.01 -1.45 12.42
C MET A 163 3.03 -1.00 13.88
N ALA A 164 1.87 -0.86 14.50
CA ALA A 164 1.75 -0.44 15.90
C ALA A 164 2.40 -1.43 16.85
N GLU A 165 2.24 -2.73 16.60
CA GLU A 165 2.87 -3.78 17.40
C GLU A 165 4.40 -3.71 17.28
N TRP A 166 4.90 -3.57 16.07
CA TRP A 166 6.33 -3.44 15.78
C TRP A 166 6.94 -2.20 16.46
N GLU A 167 6.30 -1.04 16.39
CA GLU A 167 6.76 0.19 17.06
C GLU A 167 6.80 0.03 18.57
N ARG A 168 5.79 -0.61 19.15
CA ARG A 168 5.73 -0.90 20.59
C ARG A 168 6.86 -1.81 21.03
N ASP A 169 7.12 -2.90 20.29
CA ASP A 169 8.21 -3.82 20.58
C ASP A 169 9.57 -3.15 20.50
N LEU A 170 9.76 -2.23 19.55
CA LEU A 170 10.99 -1.43 19.45
C LEU A 170 11.18 -0.49 20.65
N MET A 171 10.11 0.14 21.13
CA MET A 171 10.15 1.01 22.32
C MET A 171 10.47 0.19 23.58
N GLU A 172 9.81 -0.94 23.78
CA GLU A 172 10.03 -1.83 24.93
C GLU A 172 11.44 -2.44 24.93
N SER A 173 12.01 -2.72 23.75
CA SER A 173 13.38 -3.22 23.61
C SER A 173 14.47 -2.14 23.76
N GLY A 174 14.09 -0.85 23.89
CA GLY A 174 15.01 0.28 23.97
C GLY A 174 15.74 0.61 22.67
N LYS A 175 15.28 0.10 21.53
CA LYS A 175 15.86 0.37 20.19
C LYS A 175 15.42 1.70 19.60
N ILE A 176 14.30 2.27 20.10
CA ILE A 176 13.86 3.63 19.82
C ILE A 176 13.59 4.34 21.16
N PRO A 177 13.98 5.62 21.28
CA PRO A 177 13.72 6.41 22.48
C PRO A 177 12.22 6.71 22.68
#